data_ec39a169c9ebdd4bd318e703a479c2ae
#
_entry.id   ec39a169c9ebdd4bd318e703a479c2ae
#
_cell.length_a   1.000
_cell.length_b   1.000
_cell.length_c   1.000
_cell.angle_alpha   90.00
_cell.angle_beta   90.00
_cell.angle_gamma   90.00
#
_symmetry.space_group_name_H-M   'P 1'
#
loop_
_entity.id
_entity.type
_entity.pdbx_description
1 polymer ?
#
loop_
_entity_poly.entity_id
_entity_poly.type
_entity_poly.pdbx_seq_one_letter_code
_entity_poly.pdbx_strand_id
1 'polypeptide(L)'
;MTLQQEVIKRLRCKPEINVEEEIRLTINFLKDYIKKNNFIKSLVLGISGGQDSTLCGKLCQMAITELREETGEEYNFIAVRLPYGEQFDEDDCNDALRFINPDKVFTVNIKDAVDASVNSLKVAGVEITDFAKGNEKARERMKAQYSIATMNKGLVVGTDHAAEAITGFFTKHGDGGADIVPLYRLNKRQGKALLKMLDCPEHLYLKQPTADLEEDRPALEDEVALGVTYNDIDDYLEGKEVPDNVKEIIEGHYLRSEHKRNLPVTVFDFYNI
;
A
#
# COMPACT_ATOMS: atom_id res chain seq x y z
N MET A 1 8.62 -25.54 -13.89
CA MET A 1 8.72 -24.28 -13.09
C MET A 1 8.00 -24.56 -11.79
N THR A 2 8.58 -24.30 -10.64
CA THR A 2 7.92 -24.42 -9.35
C THR A 2 6.93 -23.26 -9.16
N LEU A 3 5.95 -23.39 -8.24
CA LEU A 3 5.02 -22.30 -7.93
C LEU A 3 5.76 -21.04 -7.45
N GLN A 4 6.81 -21.21 -6.63
CA GLN A 4 7.69 -20.11 -6.22
C GLN A 4 8.27 -19.35 -7.42
N GLN A 5 8.83 -20.06 -8.41
CA GLN A 5 9.39 -19.42 -9.61
C GLN A 5 8.32 -18.69 -10.44
N GLU A 6 7.11 -19.23 -10.48
CA GLU A 6 5.97 -18.59 -11.16
C GLU A 6 5.53 -17.31 -10.45
N VAL A 7 5.42 -17.36 -9.12
CA VAL A 7 5.08 -16.20 -8.27
C VAL A 7 6.11 -15.09 -8.43
N ILE A 8 7.40 -15.40 -8.29
CA ILE A 8 8.50 -14.42 -8.43
C ILE A 8 8.44 -13.74 -9.80
N LYS A 9 8.25 -14.54 -10.87
CA LYS A 9 8.12 -14.02 -12.23
C LYS A 9 6.90 -13.11 -12.38
N ARG A 10 5.76 -13.50 -11.83
CA ARG A 10 4.50 -12.75 -11.91
C ARG A 10 4.57 -11.42 -11.12
N LEU A 11 5.15 -11.44 -9.94
CA LEU A 11 5.32 -10.26 -9.09
C LEU A 11 6.56 -9.44 -9.48
N ARG A 12 7.39 -9.95 -10.41
CA ARG A 12 8.61 -9.28 -10.91
C ARG A 12 9.61 -8.95 -9.81
N CYS A 13 9.66 -9.78 -8.78
CA CYS A 13 10.63 -9.64 -7.70
C CYS A 13 12.04 -9.93 -8.19
N LYS A 14 13.01 -9.18 -7.65
CA LYS A 14 14.42 -9.42 -7.87
C LYS A 14 15.02 -9.97 -6.58
N PRO A 15 15.89 -11.02 -6.64
CA PRO A 15 16.55 -11.55 -5.45
C PRO A 15 17.49 -10.52 -4.81
N GLU A 16 18.12 -9.68 -5.63
CA GLU A 16 18.99 -8.59 -5.21
C GLU A 16 18.66 -7.33 -5.99
N ILE A 17 18.78 -6.18 -5.34
CA ILE A 17 18.54 -4.87 -5.93
C ILE A 17 19.72 -3.93 -5.72
N ASN A 18 19.93 -3.04 -6.68
CA ASN A 18 20.65 -1.81 -6.43
C ASN A 18 19.67 -0.76 -5.91
N VAL A 19 19.83 -0.37 -4.67
CA VAL A 19 18.88 0.52 -3.96
C VAL A 19 18.72 1.87 -4.65
N GLU A 20 19.84 2.47 -5.12
CA GLU A 20 19.84 3.75 -5.81
C GLU A 20 19.10 3.66 -7.16
N GLU A 21 19.33 2.60 -7.91
CA GLU A 21 18.63 2.35 -9.18
C GLU A 21 17.13 2.14 -8.98
N GLU A 22 16.72 1.44 -7.90
CA GLU A 22 15.30 1.22 -7.60
C GLU A 22 14.59 2.51 -7.19
N ILE A 23 15.24 3.38 -6.40
CA ILE A 23 14.74 4.72 -6.09
C ILE A 23 14.55 5.51 -7.39
N ARG A 24 15.58 5.55 -8.24
CA ARG A 24 15.54 6.29 -9.51
C ARG A 24 14.48 5.75 -10.46
N LEU A 25 14.37 4.43 -10.57
CA LEU A 25 13.35 3.77 -11.40
C LEU A 25 11.94 4.16 -10.96
N THR A 26 11.67 4.17 -9.65
CA THR A 26 10.36 4.53 -9.11
C THR A 26 10.04 6.01 -9.35
N ILE A 27 10.99 6.91 -9.11
CA ILE A 27 10.81 8.34 -9.38
C ILE A 27 10.53 8.58 -10.86
N ASN A 28 11.31 7.98 -11.75
CA ASN A 28 11.11 8.12 -13.19
C ASN A 28 9.75 7.56 -13.63
N PHE A 29 9.33 6.40 -13.11
CA PHE A 29 8.00 5.84 -13.38
C PHE A 29 6.88 6.84 -13.04
N LEU A 30 6.93 7.45 -11.85
CA LEU A 30 5.93 8.42 -11.42
C LEU A 30 5.91 9.66 -12.33
N LYS A 31 7.07 10.20 -12.66
CA LYS A 31 7.19 11.35 -13.56
C LYS A 31 6.68 11.04 -14.97
N ASP A 32 7.11 9.93 -15.54
CA ASP A 32 6.75 9.54 -16.91
C ASP A 32 5.26 9.22 -17.02
N TYR A 33 4.66 8.62 -15.96
CA TYR A 33 3.23 8.37 -15.93
C TYR A 33 2.42 9.68 -15.94
N ILE A 34 2.83 10.69 -15.14
CA ILE A 34 2.20 12.01 -15.13
C ILE A 34 2.37 12.69 -16.48
N LYS A 35 3.59 12.72 -17.06
CA LYS A 35 3.84 13.32 -18.38
C LYS A 35 3.00 12.69 -19.48
N LYS A 36 2.83 11.37 -19.46
CA LYS A 36 1.98 10.65 -20.42
C LYS A 36 0.51 11.02 -20.28
N ASN A 37 0.06 11.34 -19.06
CA ASN A 37 -1.32 11.67 -18.73
C ASN A 37 -1.41 13.13 -18.27
N ASN A 38 -1.24 14.06 -19.17
CA ASN A 38 -1.04 15.50 -18.93
C ASN A 38 -2.16 16.23 -18.17
N PHE A 39 -3.34 15.59 -18.03
CA PHE A 39 -4.44 16.10 -17.21
C PHE A 39 -4.19 15.91 -15.70
N ILE A 40 -3.24 15.05 -15.34
CA ILE A 40 -2.86 14.79 -13.95
C ILE A 40 -1.97 15.91 -13.44
N LYS A 41 -2.32 16.46 -12.29
CA LYS A 41 -1.57 17.54 -11.62
C LYS A 41 -1.18 17.22 -10.17
N SER A 42 -1.66 16.09 -9.64
CA SER A 42 -1.37 15.72 -8.26
C SER A 42 -1.23 14.21 -8.09
N LEU A 43 -0.39 13.81 -7.13
CA LEU A 43 -0.37 12.47 -6.55
C LEU A 43 -0.99 12.53 -5.16
N VAL A 44 -1.90 11.63 -4.84
CA VAL A 44 -2.62 11.58 -3.55
C VAL A 44 -2.34 10.25 -2.88
N LEU A 45 -1.92 10.28 -1.61
CA LEU A 45 -1.55 9.08 -0.86
C LEU A 45 -1.96 9.20 0.61
N GLY A 46 -2.55 8.14 1.14
CA GLY A 46 -2.79 7.98 2.57
C GLY A 46 -1.48 7.72 3.33
N ILE A 47 -1.19 8.52 4.35
CA ILE A 47 -0.01 8.37 5.21
C ILE A 47 -0.44 7.83 6.57
N SER A 48 -0.04 6.60 6.86
CA SER A 48 -0.31 5.91 8.12
C SER A 48 0.81 6.08 9.16
N GLY A 49 2.00 6.49 8.76
CA GLY A 49 3.21 6.48 9.59
C GLY A 49 3.96 5.13 9.56
N GLY A 50 3.46 4.16 8.80
CA GLY A 50 4.16 2.89 8.56
C GLY A 50 5.22 2.99 7.45
N GLN A 51 6.06 1.95 7.35
CA GLN A 51 7.16 1.84 6.40
C GLN A 51 6.75 2.18 4.95
N ASP A 52 5.70 1.55 4.45
CA ASP A 52 5.37 1.57 3.02
C ASP A 52 4.78 2.91 2.60
N SER A 53 3.86 3.48 3.40
CA SER A 53 3.31 4.81 3.13
C SER A 53 4.37 5.91 3.25
N THR A 54 5.33 5.77 4.16
CA THR A 54 6.46 6.69 4.33
C THR A 54 7.39 6.64 3.12
N LEU A 55 7.78 5.44 2.66
CA LEU A 55 8.61 5.26 1.47
C LEU A 55 7.90 5.80 0.22
N CYS A 56 6.69 5.35 -0.01
CA CYS A 56 5.91 5.74 -1.17
C CYS A 56 5.69 7.26 -1.24
N GLY A 57 5.33 7.87 -0.09
CA GLY A 57 5.15 9.32 0.02
C GLY A 57 6.43 10.09 -0.28
N LYS A 58 7.58 9.64 0.23
CA LYS A 58 8.89 10.27 -0.06
C LYS A 58 9.22 10.23 -1.55
N LEU A 59 9.05 9.07 -2.18
CA LEU A 59 9.30 8.91 -3.62
C LEU A 59 8.34 9.76 -4.47
N CYS A 60 7.07 9.86 -4.07
CA CYS A 60 6.10 10.74 -4.72
C CYS A 60 6.52 12.22 -4.61
N GLN A 61 6.91 12.69 -3.43
CA GLN A 61 7.35 14.07 -3.24
C GLN A 61 8.61 14.37 -4.05
N MET A 62 9.57 13.46 -4.10
CA MET A 62 10.78 13.61 -4.93
C MET A 62 10.42 13.70 -6.42
N ALA A 63 9.55 12.81 -6.91
CA ALA A 63 9.09 12.82 -8.29
C ALA A 63 8.38 14.14 -8.67
N ILE A 64 7.51 14.64 -7.80
CA ILE A 64 6.82 15.91 -8.01
C ILE A 64 7.79 17.10 -8.02
N THR A 65 8.77 17.12 -7.13
CA THR A 65 9.79 18.17 -7.07
C THR A 65 10.59 18.21 -8.35
N GLU A 66 11.14 17.08 -8.80
CA GLU A 66 11.88 16.98 -10.07
C GLU A 66 11.01 17.33 -11.28
N LEU A 67 9.75 16.90 -11.28
CA LEU A 67 8.84 17.18 -12.40
C LEU A 67 8.57 18.69 -12.55
N ARG A 68 8.42 19.41 -11.44
CA ARG A 68 8.30 20.88 -11.44
C ARG A 68 9.54 21.55 -11.97
N GLU A 69 10.73 21.09 -11.55
CA GLU A 69 12.01 21.63 -12.04
C GLU A 69 12.21 21.41 -13.56
N GLU A 70 11.80 20.23 -14.06
CA GLU A 70 11.94 19.88 -15.48
C GLU A 70 10.95 20.61 -16.39
N THR A 71 9.74 20.91 -15.92
CA THR A 71 8.65 21.39 -16.78
C THR A 71 8.28 22.84 -16.56
N GLY A 72 8.58 23.39 -15.36
CA GLY A 72 8.09 24.71 -14.93
C GLY A 72 6.58 24.75 -14.62
N GLU A 73 5.89 23.60 -14.64
CA GLU A 73 4.46 23.51 -14.36
C GLU A 73 4.17 23.23 -12.87
N GLU A 74 2.95 23.53 -12.46
CA GLU A 74 2.47 23.23 -11.10
C GLU A 74 2.02 21.78 -10.98
N TYR A 75 2.67 21.05 -10.09
CA TYR A 75 2.29 19.71 -9.63
C TYR A 75 2.32 19.67 -8.10
N ASN A 76 1.53 18.79 -7.48
CA ASN A 76 1.49 18.66 -6.02
C ASN A 76 1.56 17.19 -5.59
N PHE A 77 2.27 16.93 -4.51
CA PHE A 77 2.07 15.74 -3.71
C PHE A 77 1.15 16.07 -2.52
N ILE A 78 0.07 15.31 -2.38
CA ILE A 78 -0.96 15.49 -1.36
C ILE A 78 -0.96 14.28 -0.44
N ALA A 79 -0.50 14.48 0.79
CA ALA A 79 -0.59 13.50 1.85
C ALA A 79 -1.97 13.56 2.53
N VAL A 80 -2.58 12.42 2.80
CA VAL A 80 -3.88 12.34 3.46
C VAL A 80 -3.74 11.53 4.75
N ARG A 81 -4.08 12.12 5.88
CA ARG A 81 -4.25 11.43 7.15
C ARG A 81 -5.70 10.96 7.28
N LEU A 82 -5.90 9.71 7.65
CA LEU A 82 -7.21 9.05 7.63
C LEU A 82 -7.48 8.31 8.96
N PRO A 83 -7.46 9.03 10.12
CA PRO A 83 -7.70 8.40 11.41
C PRO A 83 -9.13 7.87 11.51
N TYR A 84 -9.30 6.75 12.23
CA TYR A 84 -10.59 6.28 12.71
C TYR A 84 -10.73 6.66 14.21
N GLY A 85 -11.30 7.82 14.49
CA GLY A 85 -11.32 8.39 15.84
C GLY A 85 -9.97 8.98 16.23
N GLU A 86 -9.44 8.59 17.38
CA GLU A 86 -8.10 8.94 17.85
C GLU A 86 -7.07 7.93 17.31
N GLN A 87 -5.95 8.42 16.81
CA GLN A 87 -4.89 7.59 16.25
C GLN A 87 -3.79 7.39 17.29
N PHE A 88 -3.48 6.14 17.65
CA PHE A 88 -2.49 5.80 18.67
C PHE A 88 -1.05 6.12 18.24
N ASP A 89 -0.76 6.08 16.94
CA ASP A 89 0.56 6.32 16.36
C ASP A 89 0.66 7.68 15.66
N GLU A 90 0.02 8.69 16.25
CA GLU A 90 -0.01 10.04 15.69
C GLU A 90 1.40 10.66 15.56
N ASP A 91 2.29 10.37 16.50
CA ASP A 91 3.68 10.85 16.47
C ASP A 91 4.46 10.26 15.30
N ASP A 92 4.32 8.96 15.03
CA ASP A 92 4.94 8.31 13.86
C ASP A 92 4.42 8.91 12.55
N CYS A 93 3.11 9.17 12.47
CA CYS A 93 2.52 9.80 11.30
C CYS A 93 3.06 11.23 11.09
N ASN A 94 3.22 12.00 12.16
CA ASN A 94 3.79 13.34 12.11
C ASN A 94 5.27 13.31 11.72
N ASP A 95 6.06 12.35 12.21
CA ASP A 95 7.44 12.14 11.82
C ASP A 95 7.58 11.75 10.35
N ALA A 96 6.71 10.85 9.87
CA ALA A 96 6.64 10.49 8.47
C ALA A 96 6.33 11.71 7.59
N LEU A 97 5.36 12.55 7.97
CA LEU A 97 5.04 13.77 7.25
C LEU A 97 6.20 14.77 7.25
N ARG A 98 6.93 14.91 8.36
CA ARG A 98 8.15 15.76 8.42
C ARG A 98 9.24 15.24 7.47
N PHE A 99 9.45 13.92 7.43
CA PHE A 99 10.43 13.30 6.53
C PHE A 99 10.04 13.44 5.06
N ILE A 100 8.78 13.20 4.73
CA ILE A 100 8.23 13.29 3.37
C ILE A 100 8.26 14.75 2.90
N ASN A 101 7.84 15.69 3.74
CA ASN A 101 7.64 17.11 3.45
C ASN A 101 6.66 17.35 2.28
N PRO A 102 5.39 16.89 2.37
CA PRO A 102 4.42 17.00 1.28
C PRO A 102 4.01 18.45 1.01
N ASP A 103 3.59 18.74 -0.23
CA ASP A 103 3.10 20.07 -0.62
C ASP A 103 1.79 20.43 0.09
N LYS A 104 0.92 19.44 0.32
CA LYS A 104 -0.36 19.62 1.03
C LYS A 104 -0.63 18.42 1.95
N VAL A 105 -1.30 18.72 3.05
CA VAL A 105 -1.79 17.68 3.98
C VAL A 105 -3.28 17.90 4.23
N PHE A 106 -4.06 16.84 4.06
CA PHE A 106 -5.45 16.80 4.51
C PHE A 106 -5.59 15.77 5.63
N THR A 107 -6.46 16.08 6.60
CA THR A 107 -6.87 15.11 7.63
C THR A 107 -8.36 14.89 7.53
N VAL A 108 -8.75 13.64 7.28
CA VAL A 108 -10.15 13.22 7.20
C VAL A 108 -10.38 12.13 8.24
N ASN A 109 -11.08 12.44 9.32
CA ASN A 109 -11.50 11.43 10.28
C ASN A 109 -12.63 10.59 9.66
N ILE A 110 -12.37 9.31 9.46
CA ILE A 110 -13.30 8.41 8.76
C ILE A 110 -14.35 7.79 9.69
N LYS A 111 -14.27 8.05 11.00
CA LYS A 111 -15.10 7.34 12.00
C LYS A 111 -16.59 7.51 11.74
N ASP A 112 -17.07 8.72 11.60
CA ASP A 112 -18.51 8.98 11.44
C ASP A 112 -19.07 8.33 10.17
N ALA A 113 -18.29 8.31 9.07
CA ALA A 113 -18.70 7.69 7.82
C ALA A 113 -18.76 6.16 7.93
N VAL A 114 -17.77 5.55 8.56
CA VAL A 114 -17.76 4.10 8.82
C VAL A 114 -18.90 3.71 9.74
N ASP A 115 -19.10 4.42 10.85
CA ASP A 115 -20.17 4.15 11.81
C ASP A 115 -21.56 4.30 11.17
N ALA A 116 -21.75 5.28 10.27
CA ALA A 116 -22.97 5.44 9.50
C ALA A 116 -23.20 4.27 8.53
N SER A 117 -22.15 3.79 7.85
CA SER A 117 -22.21 2.60 6.97
C SER A 117 -22.63 1.36 7.76
N VAL A 118 -21.95 1.08 8.87
CA VAL A 118 -22.26 -0.06 9.75
C VAL A 118 -23.69 0.00 10.26
N ASN A 119 -24.15 1.17 10.70
CA ASN A 119 -25.53 1.35 11.16
C ASN A 119 -26.56 1.10 10.04
N SER A 120 -26.27 1.56 8.82
CA SER A 120 -27.14 1.33 7.66
C SER A 120 -27.29 -0.15 7.33
N LEU A 121 -26.17 -0.92 7.41
CA LEU A 121 -26.18 -2.37 7.24
C LEU A 121 -27.01 -3.06 8.33
N LYS A 122 -26.84 -2.64 9.60
CA LYS A 122 -27.60 -3.17 10.73
C LYS A 122 -29.10 -2.92 10.58
N VAL A 123 -29.51 -1.73 10.14
CA VAL A 123 -30.93 -1.41 9.86
C VAL A 123 -31.48 -2.30 8.74
N ALA A 124 -30.65 -2.67 7.77
CA ALA A 124 -31.02 -3.62 6.70
C ALA A 124 -31.00 -5.10 7.15
N GLY A 125 -30.70 -5.38 8.42
CA GLY A 125 -30.64 -6.74 8.95
C GLY A 125 -29.31 -7.45 8.72
N VAL A 126 -28.25 -6.73 8.37
CA VAL A 126 -26.90 -7.27 8.14
C VAL A 126 -26.00 -6.86 9.30
N GLU A 127 -25.72 -7.81 10.20
CA GLU A 127 -24.73 -7.63 11.26
C GLU A 127 -23.36 -8.06 10.76
N ILE A 128 -22.42 -7.11 10.67
CA ILE A 128 -21.06 -7.39 10.20
C ILE A 128 -20.13 -7.73 11.38
N THR A 129 -19.14 -8.59 11.11
CA THR A 129 -18.07 -8.91 12.07
C THR A 129 -17.08 -7.76 12.18
N ASP A 130 -16.25 -7.77 13.23
CA ASP A 130 -15.17 -6.80 13.40
C ASP A 130 -14.19 -6.79 12.21
N PHE A 131 -13.84 -7.98 11.70
CA PHE A 131 -13.06 -8.12 10.45
C PHE A 131 -13.74 -7.42 9.25
N ALA A 132 -15.06 -7.56 9.08
CA ALA A 132 -15.78 -6.88 8.00
C ALA A 132 -15.83 -5.36 8.22
N LYS A 133 -15.93 -4.91 9.48
CA LYS A 133 -15.82 -3.48 9.83
C LYS A 133 -14.43 -2.93 9.53
N GLY A 134 -13.36 -3.70 9.75
CA GLY A 134 -12.01 -3.36 9.30
C GLY A 134 -11.93 -3.11 7.79
N ASN A 135 -12.58 -3.96 6.99
CA ASN A 135 -12.67 -3.74 5.55
C ASN A 135 -13.48 -2.47 5.18
N GLU A 136 -14.53 -2.12 5.94
CA GLU A 136 -15.24 -0.84 5.77
C GLU A 136 -14.33 0.36 6.04
N LYS A 137 -13.51 0.30 7.11
CA LYS A 137 -12.50 1.34 7.40
C LYS A 137 -11.52 1.51 6.22
N ALA A 138 -10.98 0.43 5.68
CA ALA A 138 -10.06 0.47 4.54
C ALA A 138 -10.72 1.07 3.27
N ARG A 139 -11.98 0.70 2.99
CA ARG A 139 -12.74 1.24 1.85
C ARG A 139 -13.10 2.72 2.02
N GLU A 140 -13.42 3.14 3.23
CA GLU A 140 -13.69 4.56 3.51
C GLU A 140 -12.43 5.42 3.33
N ARG A 141 -11.26 4.91 3.74
CA ARG A 141 -9.96 5.54 3.48
C ARG A 141 -9.72 5.69 1.98
N MET A 142 -9.93 4.64 1.21
CA MET A 142 -9.80 4.67 -0.26
C MET A 142 -10.75 5.70 -0.87
N LYS A 143 -12.03 5.68 -0.51
CA LYS A 143 -13.05 6.62 -1.01
C LYS A 143 -12.66 8.08 -0.76
N ALA A 144 -12.18 8.41 0.43
CA ALA A 144 -11.72 9.75 0.78
C ALA A 144 -10.54 10.20 -0.11
N GLN A 145 -9.57 9.32 -0.35
CA GLN A 145 -8.43 9.61 -1.23
C GLN A 145 -8.88 9.88 -2.67
N TYR A 146 -9.79 9.08 -3.23
CA TYR A 146 -10.32 9.31 -4.58
C TYR A 146 -11.12 10.61 -4.68
N SER A 147 -11.87 10.98 -3.65
CA SER A 147 -12.60 12.26 -3.62
C SER A 147 -11.61 13.45 -3.63
N ILE A 148 -10.55 13.38 -2.84
CA ILE A 148 -9.49 14.41 -2.82
C ILE A 148 -8.76 14.45 -4.15
N ALA A 149 -8.41 13.30 -4.73
CA ALA A 149 -7.75 13.19 -6.02
C ALA A 149 -8.58 13.85 -7.13
N THR A 150 -9.87 13.56 -7.21
CA THR A 150 -10.78 14.14 -8.19
C THR A 150 -10.78 15.68 -8.13
N MET A 151 -10.85 16.26 -6.92
CA MET A 151 -10.87 17.70 -6.73
C MET A 151 -9.55 18.39 -7.02
N ASN A 152 -8.44 17.63 -7.07
CA ASN A 152 -7.09 18.16 -7.30
C ASN A 152 -6.48 17.68 -8.63
N LYS A 153 -7.27 17.16 -9.57
CA LYS A 153 -6.78 16.57 -10.83
C LYS A 153 -5.68 15.52 -10.55
N GLY A 154 -5.89 14.70 -9.54
CA GLY A 154 -4.90 13.78 -9.00
C GLY A 154 -5.15 12.33 -9.34
N LEU A 155 -4.16 11.51 -9.04
CA LEU A 155 -4.22 10.05 -8.98
C LEU A 155 -4.05 9.58 -7.55
N VAL A 156 -4.73 8.50 -7.21
CA VAL A 156 -4.50 7.77 -5.96
C VAL A 156 -3.32 6.83 -6.14
N VAL A 157 -2.33 6.97 -5.26
CA VAL A 157 -1.15 6.11 -5.21
C VAL A 157 -1.37 5.04 -4.15
N GLY A 158 -1.13 3.78 -4.50
CA GLY A 158 -1.17 2.64 -3.59
C GLY A 158 0.21 2.28 -3.08
N THR A 159 0.25 1.68 -1.90
CA THR A 159 1.47 1.22 -1.24
C THR A 159 1.72 -0.27 -1.43
N ASP A 160 0.85 -0.99 -2.14
CA ASP A 160 0.97 -2.42 -2.36
C ASP A 160 2.38 -2.81 -2.84
N HIS A 161 2.95 -3.79 -2.21
CA HIS A 161 4.26 -4.34 -2.54
C HIS A 161 4.20 -5.88 -2.63
N ALA A 162 5.28 -6.51 -3.10
CA ALA A 162 5.27 -7.94 -3.42
C ALA A 162 4.91 -8.84 -2.23
N ALA A 163 5.32 -8.49 -1.00
CA ALA A 163 5.00 -9.28 0.19
C ALA A 163 3.51 -9.21 0.56
N GLU A 164 2.83 -8.09 0.32
CA GLU A 164 1.37 -7.97 0.45
C GLU A 164 0.65 -8.65 -0.70
N ALA A 165 1.16 -8.50 -1.92
CA ALA A 165 0.58 -9.12 -3.10
C ALA A 165 0.60 -10.65 -3.04
N ILE A 166 1.68 -11.28 -2.54
CA ILE A 166 1.77 -12.73 -2.42
C ILE A 166 0.82 -13.28 -1.36
N THR A 167 0.68 -12.59 -0.23
CA THR A 167 -0.18 -13.02 0.87
C THR A 167 -1.65 -12.61 0.68
N GLY A 168 -1.91 -11.62 -0.18
CA GLY A 168 -3.21 -10.99 -0.31
C GLY A 168 -3.62 -10.22 0.95
N PHE A 169 -2.64 -9.75 1.72
CA PHE A 169 -2.84 -9.06 2.99
C PHE A 169 -3.20 -7.59 2.77
N PHE A 170 -4.28 -7.38 2.08
CA PHE A 170 -4.90 -6.07 1.83
C PHE A 170 -6.40 -6.22 1.60
N THR A 171 -7.15 -5.15 1.77
CA THR A 171 -8.59 -5.13 1.49
C THR A 171 -8.82 -4.84 0.01
N LYS A 172 -9.46 -5.79 -0.69
CA LYS A 172 -9.89 -5.57 -2.09
C LYS A 172 -10.82 -4.36 -2.17
N HIS A 173 -10.47 -3.39 -3.03
CA HIS A 173 -11.16 -2.10 -3.14
C HIS A 173 -11.15 -1.28 -1.83
N GLY A 174 -10.12 -1.47 -1.00
CA GLY A 174 -9.77 -0.64 0.13
C GLY A 174 -8.39 -0.05 -0.10
N ASP A 175 -7.42 -0.40 0.72
CA ASP A 175 -6.00 -0.06 0.54
C ASP A 175 -5.42 -0.58 -0.80
N GLY A 176 -5.89 -1.75 -1.29
CA GLY A 176 -5.57 -2.24 -2.64
C GLY A 176 -6.27 -1.48 -3.79
N GLY A 177 -7.09 -0.47 -3.50
CA GLY A 177 -7.77 0.37 -4.49
C GLY A 177 -6.94 1.62 -4.82
N ALA A 178 -6.16 1.58 -5.89
CA ALA A 178 -5.30 2.68 -6.32
C ALA A 178 -5.20 2.74 -7.85
N ASP A 179 -4.75 3.88 -8.38
CA ASP A 179 -4.51 4.05 -9.82
C ASP A 179 -3.13 3.56 -10.24
N ILE A 180 -2.13 3.72 -9.36
CA ILE A 180 -0.74 3.29 -9.56
C ILE A 180 -0.14 2.74 -8.26
N VAL A 181 0.76 1.76 -8.39
CA VAL A 181 1.41 1.06 -7.26
C VAL A 181 2.94 1.00 -7.46
N PRO A 182 3.65 2.09 -7.12
CA PRO A 182 5.06 2.23 -7.46
C PRO A 182 5.99 1.26 -6.71
N LEU A 183 5.55 0.66 -5.61
CA LEU A 183 6.34 -0.27 -4.80
C LEU A 183 6.13 -1.74 -5.18
N TYR A 184 5.22 -2.07 -6.10
CA TYR A 184 4.68 -3.41 -6.36
C TYR A 184 5.71 -4.54 -6.46
N ARG A 185 6.91 -4.28 -7.01
CA ARG A 185 7.97 -5.28 -7.20
C ARG A 185 8.90 -5.50 -6.00
N LEU A 186 8.81 -4.63 -4.99
CA LEU A 186 9.70 -4.66 -3.83
C LEU A 186 9.17 -5.62 -2.76
N ASN A 187 10.08 -6.26 -2.04
CA ASN A 187 9.75 -6.95 -0.80
C ASN A 187 9.95 -6.01 0.41
N LYS A 188 9.64 -6.49 1.62
CA LYS A 188 9.66 -5.65 2.83
C LYS A 188 11.06 -5.17 3.19
N ARG A 189 12.07 -6.05 3.12
CA ARG A 189 13.48 -5.68 3.41
C ARG A 189 14.07 -4.74 2.36
N GLN A 190 13.66 -4.89 1.11
CA GLN A 190 14.06 -3.96 0.04
C GLN A 190 13.49 -2.57 0.30
N GLY A 191 12.21 -2.45 0.67
CA GLY A 191 11.61 -1.18 1.09
C GLY A 191 12.36 -0.52 2.25
N LYS A 192 12.76 -1.30 3.27
CA LYS A 192 13.61 -0.81 4.37
C LYS A 192 14.95 -0.28 3.87
N ALA A 193 15.58 -0.98 2.93
CA ALA A 193 16.86 -0.55 2.37
C ALA A 193 16.74 0.80 1.63
N LEU A 194 15.64 1.01 0.88
CA LEU A 194 15.37 2.30 0.22
C LEU A 194 15.20 3.42 1.25
N LEU A 195 14.41 3.21 2.32
CA LEU A 195 14.22 4.22 3.37
C LEU A 195 15.53 4.57 4.08
N LYS A 196 16.36 3.56 4.38
CA LYS A 196 17.67 3.78 4.98
C LYS A 196 18.57 4.64 4.09
N MET A 197 18.59 4.41 2.77
CA MET A 197 19.36 5.22 1.81
C MET A 197 18.83 6.66 1.69
N LEU A 198 17.55 6.86 1.95
CA LEU A 198 16.90 8.18 1.93
C LEU A 198 17.01 8.92 3.26
N ASP A 199 17.82 8.44 4.21
CA ASP A 199 18.00 9.02 5.55
C ASP A 199 16.70 9.15 6.35
N CYS A 200 15.79 8.17 6.19
CA CYS A 200 14.55 8.10 6.97
C CYS A 200 14.85 7.83 8.45
N PRO A 201 14.15 8.48 9.40
CA PRO A 201 14.25 8.12 10.81
C PRO A 201 14.03 6.62 11.06
N GLU A 202 14.94 5.99 11.80
CA GLU A 202 14.98 4.52 11.95
C GLU A 202 13.69 3.94 12.53
N HIS A 203 13.05 4.62 13.49
CA HIS A 203 11.84 4.12 14.13
C HIS A 203 10.69 3.92 13.14
N LEU A 204 10.62 4.69 12.03
CA LEU A 204 9.57 4.58 11.02
C LEU A 204 9.66 3.29 10.18
N TYR A 205 10.87 2.78 9.94
CA TYR A 205 11.04 1.55 9.15
C TYR A 205 11.46 0.33 9.97
N LEU A 206 11.74 0.51 11.27
CA LEU A 206 11.95 -0.59 12.22
C LEU A 206 10.68 -0.93 13.00
N LYS A 207 9.65 -0.07 12.93
CA LYS A 207 8.35 -0.33 13.54
C LYS A 207 7.78 -1.67 13.05
N GLN A 208 7.25 -2.45 14.00
CA GLN A 208 6.56 -3.70 13.66
C GLN A 208 5.32 -3.38 12.81
N PRO A 209 5.15 -4.03 11.65
CA PRO A 209 3.96 -3.83 10.84
C PRO A 209 2.69 -4.30 11.55
N THR A 210 1.68 -3.44 11.61
CA THR A 210 0.38 -3.73 12.20
C THR A 210 -0.73 -3.22 11.32
N ALA A 211 -1.76 -4.02 11.10
CA ALA A 211 -3.00 -3.60 10.48
C ALA A 211 -3.97 -3.15 11.57
N ASP A 212 -4.04 -1.83 11.84
CA ASP A 212 -4.98 -1.28 12.81
C ASP A 212 -6.40 -1.18 12.21
N LEU A 213 -7.00 -2.33 11.96
CA LEU A 213 -8.34 -2.45 11.37
C LEU A 213 -9.37 -3.03 12.34
N GLU A 214 -9.01 -4.07 13.11
CA GLU A 214 -9.90 -4.77 14.04
C GLU A 214 -9.87 -4.12 15.42
N GLU A 215 -11.06 -3.91 16.03
CA GLU A 215 -11.20 -3.31 17.37
C GLU A 215 -11.03 -4.35 18.47
N ASP A 216 -11.43 -5.60 18.20
CA ASP A 216 -11.27 -6.71 19.15
C ASP A 216 -9.79 -7.14 19.31
N ARG A 217 -8.94 -6.80 18.33
CA ARG A 217 -7.51 -7.12 18.34
C ARG A 217 -6.70 -5.90 17.86
N PRO A 218 -6.67 -4.82 18.66
CA PRO A 218 -5.97 -3.60 18.28
C PRO A 218 -4.47 -3.86 18.11
N ALA A 219 -3.86 -3.25 17.09
CA ALA A 219 -2.45 -3.38 16.77
C ALA A 219 -1.95 -4.83 16.60
N LEU A 220 -2.81 -5.75 16.13
CA LEU A 220 -2.38 -7.10 15.79
C LEU A 220 -1.23 -7.06 14.79
N GLU A 221 -0.13 -7.72 15.13
CA GLU A 221 1.02 -7.82 14.23
C GLU A 221 0.65 -8.61 12.98
N ASP A 222 1.04 -8.10 11.81
CA ASP A 222 0.78 -8.74 10.52
C ASP A 222 1.30 -10.18 10.49
N GLU A 223 2.49 -10.43 11.01
CA GLU A 223 3.13 -11.74 11.05
C GLU A 223 2.33 -12.77 11.85
N VAL A 224 1.65 -12.34 12.92
CA VAL A 224 0.75 -13.19 13.70
C VAL A 224 -0.49 -13.55 12.90
N ALA A 225 -1.06 -12.58 12.18
CA ALA A 225 -2.23 -12.81 11.33
C ALA A 225 -1.91 -13.69 10.12
N LEU A 226 -0.72 -13.57 9.57
CA LEU A 226 -0.24 -14.33 8.40
C LEU A 226 0.22 -15.74 8.76
N GLY A 227 0.71 -15.96 9.99
CA GLY A 227 1.32 -17.22 10.44
C GLY A 227 2.71 -17.46 9.86
N VAL A 228 3.33 -16.45 9.29
CA VAL A 228 4.71 -16.44 8.74
C VAL A 228 5.32 -15.06 8.93
N THR A 229 6.65 -14.99 9.01
CA THR A 229 7.36 -13.71 9.15
C THR A 229 7.57 -13.02 7.79
N TYR A 230 7.74 -11.71 7.81
CA TYR A 230 8.15 -10.98 6.60
C TYR A 230 9.54 -11.44 6.09
N ASN A 231 10.41 -11.90 6.98
CA ASN A 231 11.70 -12.47 6.55
C ASN A 231 11.51 -13.75 5.74
N ASP A 232 10.58 -14.63 6.14
CA ASP A 232 10.25 -15.84 5.40
C ASP A 232 9.64 -15.51 4.02
N ILE A 233 8.74 -14.54 3.98
CA ILE A 233 8.10 -14.07 2.75
C ILE A 233 9.16 -13.47 1.80
N ASP A 234 10.05 -12.63 2.33
CA ASP A 234 11.11 -12.01 1.55
C ASP A 234 12.10 -13.05 1.01
N ASP A 235 12.50 -14.03 1.83
CA ASP A 235 13.38 -15.13 1.38
C ASP A 235 12.71 -15.97 0.29
N TYR A 236 11.41 -16.25 0.42
CA TYR A 236 10.64 -16.92 -0.63
C TYR A 236 10.62 -16.11 -1.94
N LEU A 237 10.37 -14.79 -1.85
CA LEU A 237 10.33 -13.88 -3.01
C LEU A 237 11.69 -13.65 -3.65
N GLU A 238 12.77 -13.81 -2.90
CA GLU A 238 14.15 -13.76 -3.40
C GLU A 238 14.61 -15.10 -4.00
N GLY A 239 13.76 -16.12 -3.98
CA GLY A 239 14.04 -17.44 -4.56
C GLY A 239 14.88 -18.35 -3.68
N LYS A 240 15.04 -18.02 -2.40
CA LYS A 240 15.72 -18.86 -1.41
C LYS A 240 14.86 -20.05 -1.00
N GLU A 241 15.48 -21.06 -0.45
CA GLU A 241 14.77 -22.17 0.21
C GLU A 241 14.21 -21.69 1.55
N VAL A 242 12.95 -22.03 1.80
CA VAL A 242 12.26 -21.82 3.08
C VAL A 242 11.74 -23.17 3.59
N PRO A 243 11.50 -23.34 4.90
CA PRO A 243 10.91 -24.57 5.44
C PRO A 243 9.58 -24.95 4.77
N ASP A 244 9.32 -26.24 4.59
CA ASP A 244 8.15 -26.73 3.84
C ASP A 244 6.82 -26.20 4.42
N ASN A 245 6.69 -26.15 5.75
CA ASN A 245 5.50 -25.61 6.41
C ASN A 245 5.30 -24.11 6.13
N VAL A 246 6.37 -23.31 6.06
CA VAL A 246 6.36 -21.90 5.71
C VAL A 246 5.93 -21.73 4.25
N LYS A 247 6.52 -22.54 3.37
CA LYS A 247 6.18 -22.55 1.94
C LYS A 247 4.70 -22.85 1.72
N GLU A 248 4.17 -23.88 2.38
CA GLU A 248 2.74 -24.24 2.29
C GLU A 248 1.82 -23.09 2.71
N ILE A 249 2.18 -22.35 3.78
CA ILE A 249 1.38 -21.20 4.24
C ILE A 249 1.42 -20.09 3.19
N ILE A 250 2.60 -19.70 2.71
CA ILE A 250 2.77 -18.63 1.71
C ILE A 250 2.03 -18.98 0.40
N GLU A 251 2.24 -20.18 -0.13
CA GLU A 251 1.58 -20.63 -1.36
C GLU A 251 0.06 -20.75 -1.17
N GLY A 252 -0.39 -21.19 0.02
CA GLY A 252 -1.79 -21.21 0.39
C GLY A 252 -2.44 -19.81 0.39
N HIS A 253 -1.76 -18.80 0.94
CA HIS A 253 -2.20 -17.41 0.86
C HIS A 253 -2.28 -16.92 -0.58
N TYR A 254 -1.24 -17.18 -1.37
CA TYR A 254 -1.19 -16.76 -2.77
C TYR A 254 -2.36 -17.30 -3.58
N LEU A 255 -2.62 -18.59 -3.49
CA LEU A 255 -3.70 -19.24 -4.25
C LEU A 255 -5.08 -18.73 -3.83
N ARG A 256 -5.35 -18.64 -2.52
CA ARG A 256 -6.65 -18.16 -2.01
C ARG A 256 -6.94 -16.71 -2.34
N SER A 257 -5.91 -15.87 -2.44
CA SER A 257 -6.04 -14.44 -2.67
C SER A 257 -5.93 -14.04 -4.15
N GLU A 258 -5.92 -14.97 -5.09
CA GLU A 258 -5.73 -14.68 -6.52
C GLU A 258 -6.75 -13.65 -7.05
N HIS A 259 -8.01 -13.76 -6.62
CA HIS A 259 -9.06 -12.81 -6.99
C HIS A 259 -8.79 -11.35 -6.59
N LYS A 260 -7.86 -11.10 -5.65
CA LYS A 260 -7.49 -9.75 -5.20
C LYS A 260 -6.47 -9.09 -6.15
N ARG A 261 -5.66 -9.90 -6.86
CA ARG A 261 -4.61 -9.44 -7.77
C ARG A 261 -5.06 -9.29 -9.22
N ASN A 262 -6.25 -9.76 -9.53
CA ASN A 262 -6.79 -9.75 -10.90
C ASN A 262 -7.91 -8.72 -11.01
N LEU A 263 -8.11 -8.20 -12.22
CA LEU A 263 -9.33 -7.47 -12.58
C LEU A 263 -10.56 -8.38 -12.40
N PRO A 264 -11.77 -7.81 -12.33
CA PRO A 264 -12.99 -8.62 -12.32
C PRO A 264 -13.01 -9.60 -13.48
N VAL A 265 -13.22 -10.88 -13.15
CA VAL A 265 -13.23 -11.98 -14.14
C VAL A 265 -14.45 -11.84 -15.03
N THR A 266 -14.25 -11.84 -16.35
CA THR A 266 -15.32 -11.83 -17.35
C THR A 266 -15.62 -13.26 -17.81
N VAL A 267 -16.72 -13.44 -18.54
CA VAL A 267 -17.07 -14.71 -19.19
C VAL A 267 -15.97 -15.15 -20.17
N PHE A 268 -15.30 -14.19 -20.82
CA PHE A 268 -14.19 -14.48 -21.75
C PHE A 268 -12.96 -15.02 -21.02
N ASP A 269 -12.60 -14.40 -19.87
CA ASP A 269 -11.48 -14.85 -19.05
C ASP A 269 -11.74 -16.24 -18.46
N PHE A 270 -12.97 -16.51 -18.03
CA PHE A 270 -13.34 -17.78 -17.40
C PHE A 270 -13.34 -18.96 -18.38
N TYR A 271 -13.85 -18.75 -19.59
CA TYR A 271 -13.94 -19.79 -20.62
C TYR A 271 -12.76 -19.79 -21.62
N ASN A 272 -11.84 -18.82 -21.52
CA ASN A 272 -10.71 -18.64 -22.45
C ASN A 272 -11.17 -18.53 -23.92
N ILE A 273 -12.19 -17.70 -24.21
CA ILE A 273 -12.79 -17.49 -25.54
C ILE A 273 -12.67 -16.04 -26.01
#